data_59555e106a8500e4e951cee61270b3fd
#
_entry.id   59555e106a8500e4e951cee61270b3fd
#
_cell.length_a   1.000
_cell.length_b   1.000
_cell.length_c   1.000
_cell.angle_alpha   90.00
_cell.angle_beta   90.00
_cell.angle_gamma   90.00
#
_symmetry.space_group_name_H-M   'P 1'
#
loop_
_entity.id
_entity.type
_entity.pdbx_description
1 polymer ?
#
loop_
_entity_poly.entity_id
_entity_poly.type
_entity_poly.pdbx_seq_one_letter_code
_entity_poly.pdbx_strand_id
1 'polypeptide(L)'
;SGAGRSREACGTDHARVAQALALVTTDTAYAGPFTTVNHVRSTFVKFFEEKAAHTYWPSSPVVPHDDPTLLFCNAGMNQFKPLFVGTCDPKSKMAPLKRAANTQKCIRAGGKHNDLDDVGKDVYHHTFFEMCGNWSFGDYFKQEAITWAWELLTGVYGIKPERLYASYFEGNEKLGIPVDDEARTFWLQYLPAERVLPFGMKENFWEMGDTGPCGPCSEIHYDRIGGRDAAYLVNDGCVGRNGQPIPAKGTVVNGHTVGVADPNVLEIWNNVFMQFNREKDGSLTKLPAPCVDTGMGLERVSSILLGKTSNYEIDVFTRLFDAIHVVAPSAPPYEDKYDDDDPKDVFMAYRVIADHIRTLTFAITDGAVPSSEGRGYVLRRILRRAVRYGSEKLDAPVGFFHQLVDTLVAVLGDAFPELKKDPARVKEVLKEEEESFSRTLKNGIAELGRRCEKLPKGGTLPGEDAFFLYDSAGFPFDLTELMCEERGLTVDRAVDTAVFVV
;
A
#
# COMPACT_ATOMS: atom_id res chain seq x y z
N SER A 1 -3.80 40.35 40.55
CA SER A 1 -4.73 40.31 39.40
C SER A 1 -4.01 39.83 38.16
N GLY A 2 -4.07 38.54 37.87
CA GLY A 2 -3.42 37.94 36.74
C GLY A 2 -3.62 36.42 36.73
N ALA A 3 -4.85 35.97 36.58
CA ALA A 3 -5.17 34.57 36.30
C ALA A 3 -6.49 34.56 35.52
N GLY A 4 -6.44 34.25 34.24
CA GLY A 4 -7.66 34.14 33.45
C GLY A 4 -7.46 34.31 31.96
N ARG A 5 -6.59 33.51 31.30
CA ARG A 5 -6.60 33.34 29.83
C ARG A 5 -5.87 32.08 29.44
N SER A 6 -6.38 30.91 29.77
CA SER A 6 -5.83 29.64 29.24
C SER A 6 -6.82 28.47 29.19
N ARG A 7 -8.14 28.72 29.23
CA ARG A 7 -9.14 27.65 29.15
C ARG A 7 -10.08 27.72 27.92
N GLU A 8 -10.04 28.76 27.10
CA GLU A 8 -10.94 28.87 25.93
C GLU A 8 -10.37 28.34 24.61
N ALA A 9 -9.05 28.22 24.48
CA ALA A 9 -8.46 27.76 23.21
C ALA A 9 -8.61 26.25 22.94
N CYS A 10 -8.77 25.42 23.99
CA CYS A 10 -8.87 23.96 23.81
C CYS A 10 -10.27 23.47 23.43
N GLY A 11 -11.32 24.26 23.68
CA GLY A 11 -12.70 23.86 23.37
C GLY A 11 -13.14 24.14 21.93
N THR A 12 -12.47 25.04 21.24
CA THR A 12 -12.82 25.44 19.87
C THR A 12 -12.34 24.47 18.80
N ASP A 13 -11.25 23.73 19.05
CA ASP A 13 -10.69 22.79 18.07
C ASP A 13 -11.51 21.50 17.98
N HIS A 14 -11.99 20.97 19.10
CA HIS A 14 -12.87 19.80 19.09
C HIS A 14 -14.22 20.07 18.42
N ALA A 15 -14.76 21.28 18.57
CA ALA A 15 -16.01 21.67 17.92
C ALA A 15 -15.85 21.81 16.40
N ARG A 16 -14.71 22.29 15.92
CA ARG A 16 -14.41 22.41 14.47
C ARG A 16 -14.21 21.04 13.81
N VAL A 17 -13.50 20.12 14.47
CA VAL A 17 -13.36 18.74 13.98
C VAL A 17 -14.72 18.03 13.97
N ALA A 18 -15.54 18.20 15.00
CA ALA A 18 -16.90 17.66 15.04
C ALA A 18 -17.82 18.29 13.96
N GLN A 19 -17.61 19.57 13.61
CA GLN A 19 -18.35 20.24 12.56
C GLN A 19 -17.93 19.79 11.17
N ALA A 20 -16.64 19.48 10.93
CA ALA A 20 -16.15 18.85 9.70
C ALA A 20 -16.69 17.42 9.56
N LEU A 21 -16.80 16.66 10.65
CA LEU A 21 -17.44 15.35 10.68
C LEU A 21 -18.94 15.41 10.35
N ALA A 22 -19.64 16.46 10.73
CA ALA A 22 -21.06 16.66 10.44
C ALA A 22 -21.33 17.08 8.98
N LEU A 23 -20.37 17.77 8.33
CA LEU A 23 -20.47 18.16 6.91
C LEU A 23 -20.23 17.00 5.93
N VAL A 24 -19.76 15.87 6.41
CA VAL A 24 -19.40 14.69 5.64
C VAL A 24 -20.62 13.83 5.21
N THR A 25 -21.84 14.16 5.61
CA THR A 25 -23.04 13.33 5.38
C THR A 25 -23.81 13.60 4.09
N THR A 26 -23.37 14.51 3.22
CA THR A 26 -24.10 14.83 1.98
C THR A 26 -23.16 14.89 0.77
N ASP A 27 -22.76 13.74 0.23
CA ASP A 27 -22.21 13.70 -1.12
C ASP A 27 -23.17 12.97 -2.07
N THR A 28 -23.86 13.71 -2.92
CA THR A 28 -24.88 13.24 -3.86
C THR A 28 -24.48 13.42 -5.33
N ALA A 29 -23.19 13.44 -5.65
CA ALA A 29 -22.72 13.81 -6.98
C ALA A 29 -21.94 12.71 -7.72
N TYR A 30 -22.41 11.44 -7.72
CA TYR A 30 -21.87 10.44 -8.65
C TYR A 30 -22.93 9.46 -9.15
N ALA A 31 -23.24 9.54 -10.45
CA ALA A 31 -24.21 8.68 -11.13
C ALA A 31 -23.53 7.41 -11.69
N GLY A 32 -23.05 6.54 -10.80
CA GLY A 32 -22.54 5.20 -11.13
C GLY A 32 -23.16 4.15 -10.19
N PRO A 33 -23.09 2.86 -10.51
CA PRO A 33 -23.61 1.80 -9.64
C PRO A 33 -22.86 1.72 -8.30
N PHE A 34 -21.58 2.15 -8.25
CA PHE A 34 -20.75 2.20 -7.04
C PHE A 34 -20.53 3.66 -6.62
N THR A 35 -20.76 3.94 -5.35
CA THR A 35 -20.66 5.30 -4.80
C THR A 35 -19.63 5.41 -3.65
N THR A 36 -19.21 4.29 -3.08
CA THR A 36 -18.29 4.24 -1.95
C THR A 36 -17.39 3.00 -2.00
N VAL A 37 -16.22 3.07 -1.38
CA VAL A 37 -15.31 1.92 -1.18
C VAL A 37 -15.99 0.81 -0.39
N ASN A 38 -16.84 1.14 0.59
CA ASN A 38 -17.62 0.15 1.34
C ASN A 38 -18.55 -0.67 0.45
N HIS A 39 -19.15 -0.07 -0.58
CA HIS A 39 -19.99 -0.78 -1.53
C HIS A 39 -19.15 -1.76 -2.39
N VAL A 40 -17.99 -1.33 -2.87
CA VAL A 40 -17.07 -2.20 -3.62
C VAL A 40 -16.62 -3.39 -2.75
N ARG A 41 -16.19 -3.10 -1.51
CA ARG A 41 -15.77 -4.13 -0.54
C ARG A 41 -16.84 -5.17 -0.28
N SER A 42 -18.05 -4.73 0.06
CA SER A 42 -19.16 -5.63 0.39
C SER A 42 -19.60 -6.46 -0.82
N THR A 43 -19.53 -5.90 -2.03
CA THR A 43 -19.85 -6.61 -3.26
C THR A 43 -18.86 -7.73 -3.52
N PHE A 44 -17.54 -7.50 -3.33
CA PHE A 44 -16.52 -8.54 -3.43
C PHE A 44 -16.83 -9.73 -2.51
N VAL A 45 -16.99 -9.44 -1.23
CA VAL A 45 -17.24 -10.49 -0.22
C VAL A 45 -18.50 -11.29 -0.55
N LYS A 46 -19.62 -10.60 -0.82
CA LYS A 46 -20.89 -11.25 -1.17
C LYS A 46 -20.80 -12.10 -2.41
N PHE A 47 -20.10 -11.64 -3.45
CA PHE A 47 -19.92 -12.42 -4.66
C PHE A 47 -19.27 -13.78 -4.37
N PHE A 48 -18.19 -13.78 -3.58
CA PHE A 48 -17.49 -15.02 -3.25
C PHE A 48 -18.27 -15.90 -2.27
N GLU A 49 -19.03 -15.34 -1.34
CA GLU A 49 -19.91 -16.11 -0.47
C GLU A 49 -21.09 -16.73 -1.20
N GLU A 50 -21.83 -15.96 -1.99
CA GLU A 50 -23.07 -16.38 -2.61
C GLU A 50 -22.87 -17.19 -3.91
N LYS A 51 -21.94 -16.74 -4.78
CA LYS A 51 -21.70 -17.36 -6.08
C LYS A 51 -20.73 -18.54 -6.00
N ALA A 52 -19.67 -18.42 -5.20
CA ALA A 52 -18.55 -19.36 -5.19
C ALA A 52 -18.38 -20.12 -3.87
N ALA A 53 -19.39 -20.04 -2.97
CA ALA A 53 -19.47 -20.77 -1.70
C ALA A 53 -18.21 -20.63 -0.82
N HIS A 54 -17.59 -19.43 -0.79
CA HIS A 54 -16.51 -19.13 0.13
C HIS A 54 -17.04 -18.82 1.51
N THR A 55 -16.26 -19.14 2.53
CA THR A 55 -16.55 -18.72 3.90
C THR A 55 -15.94 -17.34 4.13
N TYR A 56 -16.75 -16.35 4.56
CA TYR A 56 -16.19 -15.10 5.04
C TYR A 56 -15.29 -15.36 6.25
N TRP A 57 -14.04 -14.95 6.15
CA TRP A 57 -13.07 -15.08 7.22
C TRP A 57 -12.48 -13.70 7.56
N PRO A 58 -12.64 -13.21 8.81
CA PRO A 58 -12.22 -11.87 9.16
C PRO A 58 -10.75 -11.60 8.83
N SER A 59 -10.44 -10.34 8.49
CA SER A 59 -9.07 -9.87 8.35
C SER A 59 -8.27 -10.14 9.62
N SER A 60 -7.08 -10.69 9.48
CA SER A 60 -6.14 -10.78 10.60
C SER A 60 -5.63 -9.40 11.00
N PRO A 61 -5.08 -9.24 12.21
CA PRO A 61 -4.29 -8.07 12.57
C PRO A 61 -3.17 -7.81 11.57
N VAL A 62 -2.80 -6.53 11.37
CA VAL A 62 -1.62 -6.17 10.56
C VAL A 62 -0.30 -6.55 11.23
N VAL A 63 -0.34 -6.81 12.54
CA VAL A 63 0.79 -7.31 13.34
C VAL A 63 0.70 -8.83 13.41
N PRO A 64 1.52 -9.58 12.66
CA PRO A 64 1.53 -11.04 12.75
C PRO A 64 2.11 -11.48 14.09
N HIS A 65 1.32 -12.21 14.87
CA HIS A 65 1.76 -12.73 16.19
C HIS A 65 2.49 -14.06 16.06
N ASP A 66 2.14 -14.86 15.06
CA ASP A 66 2.60 -16.25 14.92
C ASP A 66 3.69 -16.42 13.86
N ASP A 67 4.09 -15.37 13.16
CA ASP A 67 5.16 -15.41 12.15
C ASP A 67 6.22 -14.33 12.42
N PRO A 68 7.36 -14.68 13.02
CA PRO A 68 8.45 -13.75 13.30
C PRO A 68 9.23 -13.32 12.05
N THR A 69 8.99 -13.96 10.90
CA THR A 69 9.65 -13.62 9.62
C THR A 69 9.06 -12.39 8.96
N LEU A 70 7.89 -11.93 9.41
CA LEU A 70 7.18 -10.79 8.87
C LEU A 70 7.12 -9.64 9.88
N LEU A 71 7.48 -8.45 9.45
CA LEU A 71 7.26 -7.23 10.23
C LEU A 71 5.77 -6.90 10.35
N PHE A 72 5.06 -6.98 9.22
CA PHE A 72 3.63 -6.74 9.11
C PHE A 72 2.98 -7.75 8.16
N CYS A 73 1.67 -7.90 8.26
CA CYS A 73 0.87 -8.61 7.28
C CYS A 73 0.95 -7.86 5.93
N ASN A 74 1.61 -8.44 4.95
CA ASN A 74 1.87 -7.82 3.63
C ASN A 74 0.98 -8.37 2.51
N ALA A 75 0.23 -9.44 2.78
CA ALA A 75 -0.67 -10.10 1.84
C ALA A 75 -1.80 -10.84 2.58
N GLY A 76 -2.91 -11.04 1.90
CA GLY A 76 -4.09 -11.71 2.46
C GLY A 76 -3.83 -13.15 2.90
N MET A 77 -2.91 -13.83 2.22
CA MET A 77 -2.57 -15.22 2.50
C MET A 77 -1.82 -15.45 3.82
N ASN A 78 -1.21 -14.41 4.41
CA ASN A 78 -0.32 -14.60 5.57
C ASN A 78 -1.01 -15.35 6.71
N GLN A 79 -2.25 -15.02 7.03
CA GLN A 79 -3.03 -15.70 8.08
C GLN A 79 -3.35 -17.17 7.74
N PHE A 80 -3.36 -17.54 6.47
CA PHE A 80 -3.68 -18.89 5.99
C PHE A 80 -2.45 -19.75 5.72
N LYS A 81 -1.22 -19.26 5.97
CA LYS A 81 0.03 -20.01 5.77
C LYS A 81 -0.04 -21.43 6.31
N PRO A 82 -0.56 -21.72 7.52
CA PRO A 82 -0.67 -23.08 8.04
C PRO A 82 -1.54 -24.01 7.17
N LEU A 83 -2.57 -23.49 6.49
CA LEU A 83 -3.40 -24.29 5.57
C LEU A 83 -2.64 -24.62 4.30
N PHE A 84 -1.90 -23.67 3.73
CA PHE A 84 -1.11 -23.89 2.51
C PHE A 84 -0.01 -24.92 2.73
N VAL A 85 0.71 -24.85 3.85
CA VAL A 85 1.81 -25.79 4.13
C VAL A 85 1.38 -27.06 4.84
N GLY A 86 0.08 -27.23 5.15
CA GLY A 86 -0.47 -28.44 5.78
C GLY A 86 -0.13 -28.61 7.26
N THR A 87 0.24 -27.52 7.96
CA THR A 87 0.59 -27.54 9.40
C THR A 87 -0.51 -26.99 10.32
N CYS A 88 -1.71 -26.75 9.76
CA CYS A 88 -2.82 -26.22 10.51
C CYS A 88 -3.26 -27.19 11.64
N ASP A 89 -3.41 -26.68 12.86
CA ASP A 89 -3.94 -27.48 13.96
C ASP A 89 -5.35 -27.99 13.61
N PRO A 90 -5.57 -29.32 13.59
CA PRO A 90 -6.85 -29.91 13.27
C PRO A 90 -8.02 -29.46 14.18
N LYS A 91 -7.70 -28.94 15.37
CA LYS A 91 -8.69 -28.42 16.33
C LYS A 91 -8.97 -26.93 16.16
N SER A 92 -8.21 -26.24 15.31
CA SER A 92 -8.44 -24.81 15.07
C SER A 92 -9.73 -24.59 14.28
N LYS A 93 -10.34 -23.41 14.45
CA LYS A 93 -11.52 -22.99 13.66
C LYS A 93 -11.21 -22.90 12.16
N MET A 94 -9.95 -22.75 11.79
CA MET A 94 -9.48 -22.63 10.42
C MET A 94 -9.37 -23.99 9.72
N ALA A 95 -9.11 -25.08 10.45
CA ALA A 95 -8.86 -26.42 9.89
C ALA A 95 -9.93 -26.93 8.91
N PRO A 96 -11.23 -26.69 9.08
CA PRO A 96 -12.25 -27.15 8.13
C PRO A 96 -12.40 -26.29 6.88
N LEU A 97 -11.69 -25.15 6.77
CA LEU A 97 -11.82 -24.27 5.62
C LEU A 97 -11.32 -24.96 4.35
N LYS A 98 -12.15 -24.89 3.31
CA LYS A 98 -11.80 -25.25 1.93
C LYS A 98 -11.66 -24.02 1.05
N ARG A 99 -12.49 -23.01 1.32
CA ARG A 99 -12.53 -21.71 0.64
C ARG A 99 -12.70 -20.62 1.66
N ALA A 100 -12.04 -19.50 1.46
CA ALA A 100 -12.23 -18.31 2.27
C ALA A 100 -12.22 -17.05 1.39
N ALA A 101 -12.90 -16.00 1.84
CA ALA A 101 -12.84 -14.67 1.21
C ALA A 101 -12.91 -13.57 2.27
N ASN A 102 -12.19 -12.47 2.03
CA ASN A 102 -12.28 -11.24 2.84
C ASN A 102 -11.61 -10.05 2.15
N THR A 103 -11.54 -8.93 2.89
CA THR A 103 -10.58 -7.86 2.62
C THR A 103 -9.57 -7.83 3.77
N GLN A 104 -8.31 -8.12 3.46
CA GLN A 104 -7.22 -8.16 4.44
C GLN A 104 -6.55 -6.80 4.56
N LYS A 105 -6.38 -6.33 5.78
CA LYS A 105 -5.52 -5.18 6.12
C LYS A 105 -4.06 -5.55 5.88
N CYS A 106 -3.37 -4.76 5.06
CA CYS A 106 -1.96 -4.99 4.72
C CYS A 106 -1.12 -3.75 4.96
N ILE A 107 0.14 -3.96 5.40
CA ILE A 107 1.16 -2.91 5.50
C ILE A 107 2.40 -3.35 4.71
N ARG A 108 2.83 -2.50 3.77
CA ARG A 108 4.07 -2.65 3.00
C ARG A 108 4.97 -1.44 3.24
N ALA A 109 5.81 -1.51 4.27
CA ALA A 109 6.68 -0.42 4.70
C ALA A 109 8.05 -0.94 5.18
N GLY A 110 8.52 -2.05 4.62
CA GLY A 110 9.81 -2.65 4.95
C GLY A 110 9.90 -4.11 4.54
N GLY A 111 11.11 -4.67 4.52
CA GLY A 111 11.38 -6.03 4.06
C GLY A 111 11.30 -6.17 2.54
N LYS A 112 10.87 -7.34 2.06
CA LYS A 112 10.78 -7.65 0.61
C LYS A 112 9.77 -6.77 -0.13
N HIS A 113 8.69 -6.37 0.55
CA HIS A 113 7.65 -5.49 0.01
C HIS A 113 7.69 -4.15 0.76
N ASN A 114 8.15 -3.11 0.08
CA ASN A 114 8.31 -1.78 0.67
C ASN A 114 7.85 -0.69 -0.31
N ASP A 115 6.70 -0.08 -0.03
CA ASP A 115 6.10 0.97 -0.86
C ASP A 115 6.30 2.37 -0.24
N LEU A 116 7.01 2.49 0.91
CA LEU A 116 7.10 3.73 1.69
C LEU A 116 7.63 4.92 0.89
N ASP A 117 8.62 4.67 0.03
CA ASP A 117 9.30 5.74 -0.71
C ASP A 117 8.48 6.28 -1.88
N ASP A 118 7.51 5.49 -2.39
CA ASP A 118 6.64 5.85 -3.51
C ASP A 118 5.36 6.55 -3.06
N VAL A 119 4.99 6.38 -1.77
CA VAL A 119 3.78 6.99 -1.20
C VAL A 119 3.78 8.51 -1.32
N GLY A 120 2.73 9.02 -1.94
CA GLY A 120 2.50 10.43 -2.20
C GLY A 120 3.10 10.94 -3.50
N LYS A 121 4.03 10.22 -4.12
CA LYS A 121 4.67 10.58 -5.39
C LYS A 121 3.86 10.13 -6.61
N ASP A 122 3.13 9.04 -6.49
CA ASP A 122 2.29 8.50 -7.56
C ASP A 122 0.82 8.41 -7.14
N VAL A 123 -0.02 7.88 -8.03
CA VAL A 123 -1.47 7.85 -7.89
C VAL A 123 -2.02 6.59 -7.20
N TYR A 124 -1.18 5.60 -6.82
CA TYR A 124 -1.68 4.28 -6.40
C TYR A 124 -0.88 3.55 -5.32
N HIS A 125 0.31 3.99 -4.91
CA HIS A 125 1.05 3.36 -3.82
C HIS A 125 0.62 3.86 -2.43
N HIS A 126 0.53 2.91 -1.50
CA HIS A 126 0.15 3.14 -0.11
C HIS A 126 0.97 2.25 0.83
N THR A 127 1.34 2.74 2.02
CA THR A 127 1.91 1.86 3.06
C THR A 127 0.85 0.98 3.69
N PHE A 128 -0.38 1.46 3.85
CA PHE A 128 -1.54 0.67 4.27
C PHE A 128 -2.55 0.58 3.12
N PHE A 129 -3.03 -0.62 2.83
CA PHE A 129 -4.09 -0.85 1.86
C PHE A 129 -4.92 -2.08 2.24
N GLU A 130 -6.10 -2.19 1.63
CA GLU A 130 -6.93 -3.37 1.75
C GLU A 130 -6.74 -4.28 0.54
N MET A 131 -6.43 -5.55 0.80
CA MET A 131 -6.34 -6.58 -0.23
C MET A 131 -7.60 -7.44 -0.20
N CYS A 132 -8.45 -7.33 -1.21
CA CYS A 132 -9.55 -8.25 -1.43
C CYS A 132 -8.99 -9.59 -1.86
N GLY A 133 -9.26 -10.64 -1.10
CA GLY A 133 -8.74 -11.97 -1.36
C GLY A 133 -9.80 -13.06 -1.36
N ASN A 134 -9.61 -14.03 -2.25
CA ASN A 134 -10.31 -15.30 -2.22
C ASN A 134 -9.30 -16.46 -2.32
N TRP A 135 -9.52 -17.47 -1.52
CA TRP A 135 -8.57 -18.57 -1.32
C TRP A 135 -9.20 -19.93 -1.55
N SER A 136 -8.40 -20.84 -2.11
CA SER A 136 -8.69 -22.27 -2.19
C SER A 136 -7.58 -23.05 -1.49
N PHE A 137 -7.99 -23.94 -0.60
CA PHE A 137 -7.09 -24.83 0.13
C PHE A 137 -7.25 -26.25 -0.38
N GLY A 138 -6.77 -26.50 -1.62
CA GLY A 138 -6.87 -27.80 -2.30
C GLY A 138 -8.28 -28.15 -2.75
N ASP A 139 -9.14 -27.19 -3.06
CA ASP A 139 -10.53 -27.44 -3.47
C ASP A 139 -10.75 -27.08 -4.95
N TYR A 140 -10.53 -25.85 -5.36
CA TYR A 140 -10.52 -25.41 -6.78
C TYR A 140 -9.14 -24.87 -7.16
N PHE A 141 -8.93 -24.67 -8.47
CA PHE A 141 -7.65 -24.17 -8.95
C PHE A 141 -7.82 -23.11 -10.05
N LYS A 142 -6.97 -23.08 -11.06
CA LYS A 142 -6.82 -22.00 -12.04
C LYS A 142 -8.10 -21.66 -12.79
N GLN A 143 -8.83 -22.68 -13.26
CA GLN A 143 -10.01 -22.46 -14.09
C GLN A 143 -11.09 -21.67 -13.35
N GLU A 144 -11.44 -22.09 -12.15
CA GLU A 144 -12.45 -21.43 -11.34
C GLU A 144 -11.98 -20.03 -10.91
N ALA A 145 -10.71 -19.91 -10.48
CA ALA A 145 -10.14 -18.62 -10.08
C ALA A 145 -10.24 -17.59 -11.21
N ILE A 146 -9.81 -17.94 -12.42
CA ILE A 146 -9.85 -17.07 -13.59
C ILE A 146 -11.30 -16.77 -14.00
N THR A 147 -12.17 -17.79 -14.00
CA THR A 147 -13.58 -17.61 -14.34
C THR A 147 -14.28 -16.63 -13.40
N TRP A 148 -14.11 -16.80 -12.08
CA TRP A 148 -14.75 -15.89 -11.10
C TRP A 148 -14.14 -14.51 -11.10
N ALA A 149 -12.84 -14.37 -11.32
CA ALA A 149 -12.22 -13.06 -11.50
C ALA A 149 -12.82 -12.32 -12.70
N TRP A 150 -12.98 -13.01 -13.83
CA TRP A 150 -13.61 -12.44 -15.01
C TRP A 150 -15.07 -12.08 -14.79
N GLU A 151 -15.86 -12.98 -14.20
CA GLU A 151 -17.28 -12.75 -13.90
C GLU A 151 -17.48 -11.56 -12.96
N LEU A 152 -16.64 -11.45 -11.90
CA LEU A 152 -16.74 -10.32 -10.97
C LEU A 152 -16.41 -9.00 -11.67
N LEU A 153 -15.28 -8.94 -12.38
CA LEU A 153 -14.83 -7.70 -13.01
C LEU A 153 -15.78 -7.24 -14.12
N THR A 154 -16.18 -8.14 -15.00
CA THR A 154 -16.98 -7.75 -16.20
C THR A 154 -18.48 -7.82 -15.95
N GLY A 155 -18.97 -8.81 -15.24
CA GLY A 155 -20.39 -9.04 -15.00
C GLY A 155 -20.96 -8.24 -13.83
N VAL A 156 -20.23 -8.18 -12.69
CA VAL A 156 -20.71 -7.54 -11.46
C VAL A 156 -20.23 -6.08 -11.36
N TYR A 157 -18.93 -5.86 -11.53
CA TYR A 157 -18.34 -4.52 -11.50
C TYR A 157 -18.56 -3.74 -12.79
N GLY A 158 -18.91 -4.42 -13.90
CA GLY A 158 -19.21 -3.77 -15.18
C GLY A 158 -17.99 -3.18 -15.87
N ILE A 159 -16.79 -3.65 -15.54
CA ILE A 159 -15.56 -3.24 -16.22
C ILE A 159 -15.58 -3.78 -17.64
N LYS A 160 -15.30 -2.91 -18.60
CA LYS A 160 -15.32 -3.26 -20.02
C LYS A 160 -14.16 -4.20 -20.38
N PRO A 161 -14.44 -5.36 -21.03
CA PRO A 161 -13.40 -6.32 -21.42
C PRO A 161 -12.25 -5.73 -22.24
N GLU A 162 -12.55 -4.77 -23.11
CA GLU A 162 -11.56 -4.09 -23.97
C GLU A 162 -10.57 -3.21 -23.17
N ARG A 163 -10.78 -3.04 -21.89
CA ARG A 163 -9.85 -2.33 -20.96
C ARG A 163 -8.91 -3.26 -20.25
N LEU A 164 -9.14 -4.59 -20.31
CA LEU A 164 -8.43 -5.58 -19.52
C LEU A 164 -7.32 -6.27 -20.31
N TYR A 165 -6.22 -6.52 -19.60
CA TYR A 165 -5.11 -7.38 -20.02
C TYR A 165 -4.87 -8.42 -18.94
N ALA A 166 -4.44 -9.60 -19.32
CA ALA A 166 -4.03 -10.64 -18.37
C ALA A 166 -2.59 -11.07 -18.64
N SER A 167 -1.87 -11.44 -17.61
CA SER A 167 -0.54 -12.00 -17.71
C SER A 167 -0.54 -13.49 -17.36
N TYR A 168 0.53 -14.20 -17.74
CA TYR A 168 0.79 -15.55 -17.32
C TYR A 168 2.29 -15.80 -17.18
N PHE A 169 2.67 -16.78 -16.37
CA PHE A 169 4.07 -17.10 -16.13
C PHE A 169 4.71 -17.78 -17.35
N GLU A 170 5.81 -17.21 -17.85
CA GLU A 170 6.53 -17.71 -19.04
C GLU A 170 7.46 -18.90 -18.78
N GLY A 171 7.55 -19.36 -17.52
CA GLY A 171 8.42 -20.44 -17.11
C GLY A 171 9.79 -19.99 -16.60
N ASN A 172 10.53 -20.92 -16.02
CA ASN A 172 11.91 -20.73 -15.61
C ASN A 172 12.70 -22.05 -15.74
N GLU A 173 13.50 -22.17 -16.77
CA GLU A 173 14.29 -23.38 -17.04
C GLU A 173 15.29 -23.71 -15.93
N LYS A 174 15.89 -22.68 -15.29
CA LYS A 174 16.88 -22.88 -14.20
C LYS A 174 16.27 -23.51 -12.95
N LEU A 175 15.00 -23.22 -12.70
CA LEU A 175 14.23 -23.79 -11.59
C LEU A 175 13.43 -25.04 -12.01
N GLY A 176 13.45 -25.40 -13.29
CA GLY A 176 12.67 -26.51 -13.83
C GLY A 176 11.16 -26.26 -13.78
N ILE A 177 10.71 -25.00 -13.79
CA ILE A 177 9.30 -24.64 -13.78
C ILE A 177 8.86 -24.34 -15.21
N PRO A 178 7.87 -25.09 -15.75
CA PRO A 178 7.41 -24.88 -17.13
C PRO A 178 6.59 -23.59 -17.26
N VAL A 179 6.36 -23.19 -18.51
CA VAL A 179 5.39 -22.15 -18.87
C VAL A 179 4.01 -22.53 -18.34
N ASP A 180 3.25 -21.56 -17.84
CA ASP A 180 1.87 -21.76 -17.39
C ASP A 180 0.87 -21.66 -18.57
N ASP A 181 0.97 -22.63 -19.50
CA ASP A 181 0.07 -22.73 -20.65
C ASP A 181 -1.40 -22.97 -20.24
N GLU A 182 -1.63 -23.52 -19.06
CA GLU A 182 -2.97 -23.76 -18.52
C GLU A 182 -3.66 -22.42 -18.22
N ALA A 183 -3.03 -21.54 -17.45
CA ALA A 183 -3.56 -20.20 -17.17
C ALA A 183 -3.75 -19.40 -18.47
N ARG A 184 -2.78 -19.46 -19.39
CA ARG A 184 -2.89 -18.85 -20.72
C ARG A 184 -4.13 -19.35 -21.48
N THR A 185 -4.37 -20.66 -21.49
CA THR A 185 -5.50 -21.28 -22.21
C THR A 185 -6.84 -20.82 -21.61
N PHE A 186 -6.96 -20.68 -20.29
CA PHE A 186 -8.18 -20.17 -19.65
C PHE A 186 -8.42 -18.72 -19.99
N TRP A 187 -7.40 -17.86 -19.99
CA TRP A 187 -7.55 -16.46 -20.38
C TRP A 187 -7.95 -16.25 -21.84
N LEU A 188 -7.47 -17.12 -22.75
CA LEU A 188 -7.84 -17.07 -24.17
C LEU A 188 -9.31 -17.38 -24.45
N GLN A 189 -10.07 -17.85 -23.46
CA GLN A 189 -11.53 -17.98 -23.55
C GLN A 189 -12.24 -16.62 -23.43
N TYR A 190 -11.59 -15.64 -22.81
CA TYR A 190 -12.16 -14.33 -22.47
C TYR A 190 -11.49 -13.16 -23.20
N LEU A 191 -10.20 -13.25 -23.43
CA LEU A 191 -9.39 -12.19 -24.01
C LEU A 191 -8.74 -12.66 -25.32
N PRO A 192 -8.61 -11.77 -26.31
CA PRO A 192 -7.86 -12.07 -27.52
C PRO A 192 -6.36 -12.24 -27.16
N ALA A 193 -5.65 -13.02 -27.98
CA ALA A 193 -4.27 -13.40 -27.70
C ALA A 193 -3.31 -12.22 -27.48
N GLU A 194 -3.61 -11.03 -28.07
CA GLU A 194 -2.86 -9.81 -27.90
C GLU A 194 -2.98 -9.15 -26.53
N ARG A 195 -3.89 -9.63 -25.70
CA ARG A 195 -4.12 -9.15 -24.35
C ARG A 195 -3.76 -10.18 -23.28
N VAL A 196 -3.18 -11.30 -23.67
CA VAL A 196 -2.71 -12.36 -22.77
C VAL A 196 -1.19 -12.49 -22.91
N LEU A 197 -0.44 -11.95 -21.94
CA LEU A 197 0.97 -11.61 -22.07
C LEU A 197 1.85 -12.50 -21.16
N PRO A 198 3.00 -12.99 -21.65
CA PRO A 198 3.96 -13.76 -20.84
C PRO A 198 4.88 -12.83 -20.04
N PHE A 199 5.16 -13.19 -18.79
CA PHE A 199 6.18 -12.53 -17.96
C PHE A 199 6.92 -13.53 -17.07
N GLY A 200 8.11 -13.12 -16.62
CA GLY A 200 9.03 -13.95 -15.88
C GLY A 200 8.81 -13.98 -14.36
N MET A 201 9.88 -14.37 -13.67
CA MET A 201 9.89 -14.56 -12.22
C MET A 201 9.57 -13.28 -11.42
N LYS A 202 9.92 -12.14 -11.94
CA LYS A 202 9.75 -10.86 -11.23
C LYS A 202 8.27 -10.48 -11.15
N GLU A 203 7.52 -10.64 -12.22
CA GLU A 203 6.14 -10.22 -12.35
C GLU A 203 5.16 -11.38 -12.09
N ASN A 204 5.41 -12.55 -12.66
CA ASN A 204 4.47 -13.67 -12.64
C ASN A 204 4.90 -14.89 -11.80
N PHE A 205 5.74 -14.70 -10.79
CA PHE A 205 6.02 -15.69 -9.76
C PHE A 205 6.01 -15.04 -8.38
N TRP A 206 4.89 -15.18 -7.68
CA TRP A 206 4.72 -14.54 -6.37
C TRP A 206 5.34 -15.37 -5.24
N GLU A 207 5.94 -14.67 -4.28
CA GLU A 207 6.59 -15.25 -3.11
C GLU A 207 6.20 -14.47 -1.85
N MET A 208 5.78 -15.20 -0.80
CA MET A 208 5.37 -14.59 0.47
C MET A 208 6.50 -13.76 1.13
N GLY A 209 7.73 -14.26 1.03
CA GLY A 209 8.95 -13.67 1.58
C GLY A 209 10.17 -14.42 1.06
N ASP A 210 11.30 -14.33 1.77
CA ASP A 210 12.51 -15.09 1.42
C ASP A 210 12.30 -16.60 1.57
N THR A 211 11.34 -17.00 2.40
CA THR A 211 10.89 -18.38 2.58
C THR A 211 9.37 -18.42 2.69
N GLY A 212 8.78 -19.58 2.36
CA GLY A 212 7.34 -19.80 2.50
C GLY A 212 6.63 -20.12 1.20
N PRO A 213 5.31 -20.19 1.22
CA PRO A 213 4.49 -20.50 0.05
C PRO A 213 4.75 -19.56 -1.11
N CYS A 214 4.82 -20.14 -2.32
CA CYS A 214 5.05 -19.41 -3.57
C CYS A 214 4.49 -20.16 -4.77
N GLY A 215 4.40 -19.50 -5.91
CA GLY A 215 3.97 -20.13 -7.14
C GLY A 215 3.83 -19.18 -8.31
N PRO A 216 3.65 -19.72 -9.53
CA PRO A 216 3.27 -18.93 -10.69
C PRO A 216 2.01 -18.12 -10.41
N CYS A 217 1.91 -16.95 -10.99
CA CYS A 217 0.73 -16.12 -10.86
C CYS A 217 0.30 -15.52 -12.20
N SER A 218 -0.91 -14.99 -12.20
CA SER A 218 -1.54 -14.31 -13.32
C SER A 218 -2.12 -12.99 -12.82
N GLU A 219 -1.68 -11.91 -13.40
CA GLU A 219 -2.14 -10.56 -13.06
C GLU A 219 -3.19 -10.08 -14.04
N ILE A 220 -4.12 -9.29 -13.56
CA ILE A 220 -5.11 -8.58 -14.37
C ILE A 220 -4.81 -7.09 -14.30
N HIS A 221 -4.61 -6.49 -15.47
CA HIS A 221 -4.31 -5.07 -15.63
C HIS A 221 -5.47 -4.34 -16.30
N TYR A 222 -5.66 -3.11 -15.91
CA TYR A 222 -6.69 -2.23 -16.44
C TYR A 222 -6.09 -0.99 -17.11
N ASP A 223 -6.41 -0.76 -18.39
CA ASP A 223 -6.06 0.48 -19.10
C ASP A 223 -7.12 1.55 -18.84
N ARG A 224 -6.77 2.58 -18.07
CA ARG A 224 -7.65 3.72 -17.74
C ARG A 224 -8.04 4.57 -18.94
N ILE A 225 -7.20 4.61 -19.98
CA ILE A 225 -7.44 5.40 -21.20
C ILE A 225 -8.37 4.66 -22.15
N GLY A 226 -8.01 3.43 -22.56
CA GLY A 226 -8.73 2.61 -23.52
C GLY A 226 -8.70 3.15 -24.95
N GLY A 227 -9.30 2.38 -25.86
CA GLY A 227 -9.31 2.73 -27.28
C GLY A 227 -7.93 2.68 -27.96
N ARG A 228 -6.95 2.05 -27.31
CA ARG A 228 -5.56 1.90 -27.74
C ARG A 228 -5.06 0.48 -27.52
N ASP A 229 -3.96 0.10 -28.16
CA ASP A 229 -3.16 -1.04 -27.74
C ASP A 229 -2.20 -0.59 -26.62
N ALA A 230 -2.41 -1.13 -25.41
CA ALA A 230 -1.59 -0.85 -24.24
C ALA A 230 -0.79 -2.08 -23.78
N ALA A 231 -0.70 -3.14 -24.59
CA ALA A 231 -0.01 -4.37 -24.21
C ALA A 231 1.46 -4.13 -23.83
N TYR A 232 2.12 -3.18 -24.46
CA TYR A 232 3.52 -2.83 -24.20
C TYR A 232 3.73 -2.01 -22.91
N LEU A 233 2.64 -1.52 -22.29
CA LEU A 233 2.66 -0.77 -21.03
C LEU A 233 2.36 -1.66 -19.82
N VAL A 234 1.91 -2.89 -20.06
CA VAL A 234 1.68 -3.86 -19.00
C VAL A 234 3.02 -4.31 -18.44
N ASN A 235 3.19 -4.21 -17.11
CA ASN A 235 4.44 -4.56 -16.41
C ASN A 235 5.67 -3.90 -17.06
N ASP A 236 5.75 -2.62 -16.88
CA ASP A 236 6.69 -1.69 -17.49
C ASP A 236 8.14 -2.23 -17.51
N GLY A 237 8.76 -2.22 -18.72
CA GLY A 237 10.12 -2.68 -18.94
C GLY A 237 10.27 -4.07 -19.56
N CYS A 238 9.19 -4.75 -19.96
CA CYS A 238 9.24 -6.06 -20.59
C CYS A 238 9.39 -6.01 -22.11
N VAL A 239 9.89 -7.11 -22.69
CA VAL A 239 10.08 -7.24 -24.15
C VAL A 239 8.71 -7.25 -24.83
N GLY A 240 8.55 -6.40 -25.81
CA GLY A 240 7.33 -6.36 -26.64
C GLY A 240 7.11 -7.70 -27.36
N ARG A 241 5.86 -7.97 -27.70
CA ARG A 241 5.32 -9.18 -28.29
C ARG A 241 6.07 -9.74 -29.51
N ASN A 242 6.76 -8.86 -30.25
CA ASN A 242 7.51 -9.17 -31.48
C ASN A 242 8.98 -9.49 -31.18
N GLY A 243 9.36 -9.69 -29.89
CA GLY A 243 10.77 -9.81 -29.51
C GLY A 243 11.56 -8.49 -29.70
N GLN A 244 10.87 -7.39 -30.00
CA GLN A 244 11.51 -6.08 -30.09
C GLN A 244 11.69 -5.51 -28.68
N PRO A 245 12.86 -4.95 -28.35
CA PRO A 245 13.08 -4.26 -27.11
C PRO A 245 12.04 -3.15 -26.94
N ILE A 246 11.41 -3.08 -25.76
CA ILE A 246 10.66 -1.89 -25.40
C ILE A 246 11.62 -0.71 -25.44
N PRO A 247 11.18 0.45 -25.95
CA PRO A 247 12.02 1.63 -25.98
C PRO A 247 12.69 1.89 -24.64
N ALA A 248 13.92 2.38 -24.65
CA ALA A 248 14.70 2.61 -23.44
C ALA A 248 13.94 3.50 -22.45
N LYS A 249 14.16 3.28 -21.16
CA LYS A 249 13.63 4.12 -20.06
C LYS A 249 13.82 5.61 -20.40
N GLY A 250 12.76 6.39 -20.31
CA GLY A 250 12.74 7.81 -20.67
C GLY A 250 12.35 8.10 -22.11
N THR A 251 12.10 7.08 -22.95
CA THR A 251 11.61 7.29 -24.33
C THR A 251 10.11 7.60 -24.31
N VAL A 252 9.68 8.62 -25.03
CA VAL A 252 8.26 8.95 -25.19
C VAL A 252 7.69 8.17 -26.38
N VAL A 253 6.72 7.28 -26.12
CA VAL A 253 5.98 6.53 -27.13
C VAL A 253 4.50 6.91 -27.03
N ASN A 254 3.93 7.43 -28.11
CA ASN A 254 2.52 7.88 -28.16
C ASN A 254 2.13 8.86 -27.02
N GLY A 255 3.07 9.70 -26.58
CA GLY A 255 2.84 10.67 -25.50
C GLY A 255 3.11 10.14 -24.09
N HIS A 256 3.49 8.88 -23.94
CA HIS A 256 3.83 8.27 -22.65
C HIS A 256 5.33 8.01 -22.54
N THR A 257 5.90 8.30 -21.37
CA THR A 257 7.33 8.03 -21.09
C THR A 257 7.49 6.57 -20.69
N VAL A 258 8.23 5.81 -21.48
CA VAL A 258 8.53 4.39 -21.22
C VAL A 258 9.49 4.27 -20.03
N GLY A 259 9.24 3.31 -19.14
CA GLY A 259 10.11 3.01 -18.01
C GLY A 259 9.89 3.87 -16.78
N VAL A 260 8.78 4.59 -16.75
CA VAL A 260 8.06 5.03 -15.54
C VAL A 260 6.76 4.26 -15.57
N ALA A 261 6.39 3.56 -14.49
CA ALA A 261 5.13 2.81 -14.44
C ALA A 261 4.00 3.70 -14.98
N ASP A 262 3.38 3.28 -16.10
CA ASP A 262 2.31 4.11 -16.68
C ASP A 262 1.12 4.09 -15.70
N PRO A 263 0.79 5.19 -15.02
CA PRO A 263 -0.28 5.24 -14.05
C PRO A 263 -1.66 4.92 -14.68
N ASN A 264 -1.70 4.86 -16.01
CA ASN A 264 -2.91 4.56 -16.78
C ASN A 264 -3.06 3.07 -17.15
N VAL A 265 -2.02 2.24 -16.95
CA VAL A 265 -2.11 0.77 -17.08
C VAL A 265 -1.76 0.15 -15.74
N LEU A 266 -2.78 -0.17 -14.97
CA LEU A 266 -2.67 -0.51 -13.55
C LEU A 266 -2.96 -1.98 -13.31
N GLU A 267 -2.05 -2.70 -12.65
CA GLU A 267 -2.37 -4.00 -12.05
C GLU A 267 -3.45 -3.82 -10.99
N ILE A 268 -4.56 -4.53 -11.15
CA ILE A 268 -5.70 -4.46 -10.22
C ILE A 268 -5.89 -5.74 -9.42
N TRP A 269 -5.49 -6.90 -9.95
CA TRP A 269 -5.70 -8.19 -9.31
C TRP A 269 -4.58 -9.18 -9.68
N ASN A 270 -3.98 -9.81 -8.67
CA ASN A 270 -3.04 -10.91 -8.83
C ASN A 270 -3.69 -12.23 -8.38
N ASN A 271 -3.67 -13.24 -9.25
CA ASN A 271 -4.15 -14.59 -8.97
C ASN A 271 -2.94 -15.53 -8.86
N VAL A 272 -2.61 -15.94 -7.65
CA VAL A 272 -1.46 -16.79 -7.38
C VAL A 272 -1.86 -18.26 -7.30
N PHE A 273 -1.20 -19.10 -8.11
CA PHE A 273 -1.39 -20.53 -8.15
C PHE A 273 -0.33 -21.20 -7.28
N MET A 274 -0.61 -21.22 -5.98
CA MET A 274 0.30 -21.69 -4.94
C MET A 274 0.57 -23.18 -5.10
N GLN A 275 1.80 -23.54 -5.48
CA GLN A 275 2.21 -24.93 -5.73
C GLN A 275 3.47 -25.32 -4.97
N PHE A 276 4.25 -24.35 -4.51
CA PHE A 276 5.56 -24.59 -3.92
C PHE A 276 5.70 -23.88 -2.57
N ASN A 277 6.67 -24.35 -1.79
CA ASN A 277 7.25 -23.67 -0.64
C ASN A 277 8.72 -23.39 -0.92
N ARG A 278 9.18 -22.15 -0.72
CA ARG A 278 10.59 -21.82 -0.82
C ARG A 278 11.26 -22.11 0.51
N GLU A 279 12.28 -22.92 0.47
CA GLU A 279 13.08 -23.31 1.62
C GLU A 279 14.23 -22.30 1.88
N LYS A 280 14.87 -22.38 3.06
CA LYS A 280 15.96 -21.49 3.45
C LYS A 280 17.20 -21.57 2.54
N ASP A 281 17.41 -22.70 1.87
CA ASP A 281 18.51 -22.89 0.92
C ASP A 281 18.14 -22.41 -0.50
N GLY A 282 16.95 -21.83 -0.68
CA GLY A 282 16.43 -21.34 -1.95
C GLY A 282 15.77 -22.41 -2.83
N SER A 283 15.76 -23.68 -2.41
CA SER A 283 15.08 -24.74 -3.13
C SER A 283 13.56 -24.63 -3.04
N LEU A 284 12.85 -25.25 -3.99
CA LEU A 284 11.40 -25.31 -4.03
C LEU A 284 10.90 -26.71 -3.71
N THR A 285 10.09 -26.85 -2.68
CA THR A 285 9.36 -28.09 -2.37
C THR A 285 7.89 -27.94 -2.76
N LYS A 286 7.22 -29.02 -3.14
CA LYS A 286 5.79 -28.97 -3.49
C LYS A 286 4.94 -28.83 -2.22
N LEU A 287 3.90 -28.00 -2.31
CA LEU A 287 2.86 -27.94 -1.28
C LEU A 287 2.04 -29.25 -1.24
N PRO A 288 1.38 -29.59 -0.12
CA PRO A 288 0.55 -30.77 0.01
C PRO A 288 -0.58 -30.89 -1.03
N ALA A 289 -1.11 -29.74 -1.46
CA ALA A 289 -2.11 -29.66 -2.54
C ALA A 289 -1.92 -28.34 -3.29
N PRO A 290 -2.32 -28.28 -4.59
CA PRO A 290 -2.44 -27.02 -5.30
C PRO A 290 -3.48 -26.12 -4.62
N CYS A 291 -3.12 -24.87 -4.37
CA CYS A 291 -3.97 -23.90 -3.70
C CYS A 291 -4.08 -22.62 -4.54
N VAL A 292 -5.10 -21.81 -4.26
CA VAL A 292 -5.25 -20.48 -4.87
C VAL A 292 -5.15 -19.43 -3.77
N ASP A 293 -4.35 -18.42 -4.04
CA ASP A 293 -4.33 -17.15 -3.31
C ASP A 293 -4.59 -16.02 -4.29
N THR A 294 -5.46 -15.09 -3.96
CA THR A 294 -5.66 -13.93 -4.82
C THR A 294 -5.58 -12.65 -4.02
N GLY A 295 -5.11 -11.59 -4.66
CA GLY A 295 -5.02 -10.27 -4.07
C GLY A 295 -5.44 -9.18 -5.05
N MET A 296 -6.63 -8.60 -4.85
CA MET A 296 -7.10 -7.43 -5.59
C MET A 296 -6.98 -6.20 -4.70
N GLY A 297 -6.30 -5.15 -5.19
CA GLY A 297 -6.18 -3.89 -4.48
C GLY A 297 -7.54 -3.18 -4.39
N LEU A 298 -8.11 -3.08 -3.18
CA LEU A 298 -9.43 -2.44 -3.00
C LEU A 298 -9.40 -0.98 -3.43
N GLU A 299 -8.40 -0.23 -3.05
CA GLU A 299 -8.25 1.17 -3.42
C GLU A 299 -8.11 1.33 -4.94
N ARG A 300 -7.32 0.46 -5.59
CA ARG A 300 -7.13 0.47 -7.05
C ARG A 300 -8.42 0.21 -7.80
N VAL A 301 -9.14 -0.86 -7.49
CA VAL A 301 -10.41 -1.18 -8.16
C VAL A 301 -11.49 -0.16 -7.82
N SER A 302 -11.51 0.37 -6.59
CA SER A 302 -12.46 1.41 -6.19
C SER A 302 -12.26 2.70 -6.98
N SER A 303 -11.02 3.14 -7.21
CA SER A 303 -10.77 4.33 -8.02
C SER A 303 -11.33 4.17 -9.44
N ILE A 304 -11.20 3.00 -10.04
CA ILE A 304 -11.74 2.69 -11.36
C ILE A 304 -13.27 2.73 -11.35
N LEU A 305 -13.91 2.04 -10.39
CA LEU A 305 -15.36 1.92 -10.31
C LEU A 305 -16.05 3.23 -9.95
N LEU A 306 -15.37 4.10 -9.21
CA LEU A 306 -15.83 5.45 -8.87
C LEU A 306 -15.49 6.49 -9.95
N GLY A 307 -14.83 6.09 -11.06
CA GLY A 307 -14.45 6.97 -12.17
C GLY A 307 -13.36 7.97 -11.81
N LYS A 308 -12.46 7.60 -10.90
CA LYS A 308 -11.34 8.42 -10.43
C LYS A 308 -10.05 8.10 -11.16
N THR A 309 -9.14 9.07 -11.24
CA THR A 309 -7.82 8.91 -11.87
C THR A 309 -6.74 8.51 -10.87
N SER A 310 -7.00 8.73 -9.58
CA SER A 310 -6.10 8.45 -8.49
C SER A 310 -6.81 7.67 -7.38
N ASN A 311 -6.10 6.78 -6.67
CA ASN A 311 -6.59 6.15 -5.45
C ASN A 311 -6.86 7.20 -4.35
N TYR A 312 -6.14 8.30 -4.39
CA TYR A 312 -6.30 9.40 -3.42
C TYR A 312 -7.61 10.20 -3.60
N GLU A 313 -8.35 10.01 -4.69
CA GLU A 313 -9.64 10.66 -4.91
C GLU A 313 -10.84 9.85 -4.39
N ILE A 314 -10.64 8.65 -3.81
CA ILE A 314 -11.73 7.86 -3.25
C ILE A 314 -12.11 8.34 -1.84
N ASP A 315 -13.31 7.98 -1.40
CA ASP A 315 -13.95 8.48 -0.17
C ASP A 315 -13.15 8.22 1.13
N VAL A 316 -12.31 7.20 1.16
CA VAL A 316 -11.44 6.92 2.32
C VAL A 316 -10.27 7.93 2.46
N PHE A 317 -9.89 8.62 1.38
CA PHE A 317 -8.84 9.65 1.40
C PHE A 317 -9.41 11.06 1.44
N THR A 318 -10.43 11.36 0.63
CA THR A 318 -10.97 12.72 0.54
C THR A 318 -11.42 13.25 1.90
N ARG A 319 -12.04 12.41 2.72
CA ARG A 319 -12.43 12.77 4.09
C ARG A 319 -11.24 13.06 5.01
N LEU A 320 -10.12 12.35 4.83
CA LEU A 320 -8.89 12.62 5.56
C LEU A 320 -8.26 13.94 5.09
N PHE A 321 -8.33 14.26 3.80
CA PHE A 321 -7.84 15.54 3.29
C PHE A 321 -8.61 16.72 3.87
N ASP A 322 -9.93 16.62 3.96
CA ASP A 322 -10.75 17.64 4.63
C ASP A 322 -10.33 17.82 6.10
N ALA A 323 -10.10 16.71 6.80
CA ALA A 323 -9.63 16.76 8.19
C ALA A 323 -8.21 17.35 8.33
N ILE A 324 -7.31 17.03 7.40
CA ILE A 324 -5.95 17.62 7.36
C ILE A 324 -6.05 19.13 7.16
N HIS A 325 -6.88 19.59 6.23
CA HIS A 325 -7.08 21.03 6.02
C HIS A 325 -7.65 21.74 7.27
N VAL A 326 -8.53 21.07 8.02
CA VAL A 326 -9.07 21.64 9.29
C VAL A 326 -7.97 21.82 10.34
N VAL A 327 -7.05 20.86 10.48
CA VAL A 327 -5.96 20.95 11.47
C VAL A 327 -4.74 21.76 10.98
N ALA A 328 -4.63 21.97 9.67
CA ALA A 328 -3.58 22.78 9.02
C ALA A 328 -4.21 23.85 8.11
N PRO A 329 -4.94 24.84 8.66
CA PRO A 329 -5.76 25.78 7.88
C PRO A 329 -4.94 26.79 7.06
N SER A 330 -3.63 26.87 7.27
CA SER A 330 -2.72 27.70 6.47
C SER A 330 -2.45 27.10 5.08
N ALA A 331 -2.59 25.78 4.93
CA ALA A 331 -2.43 25.11 3.66
C ALA A 331 -3.69 25.28 2.78
N PRO A 332 -3.57 25.28 1.44
CA PRO A 332 -4.73 25.26 0.57
C PRO A 332 -5.50 23.92 0.71
N PRO A 333 -6.80 23.88 0.39
CA PRO A 333 -7.51 22.61 0.25
C PRO A 333 -6.82 21.69 -0.75
N TYR A 334 -6.93 20.37 -0.55
CA TYR A 334 -6.30 19.38 -1.41
C TYR A 334 -6.80 19.49 -2.86
N GLU A 335 -5.86 19.41 -3.80
CA GLU A 335 -6.09 19.22 -5.22
C GLU A 335 -5.27 18.01 -5.69
N ASP A 336 -5.79 17.22 -6.65
CA ASP A 336 -5.10 16.04 -7.18
C ASP A 336 -4.01 16.44 -8.19
N LYS A 337 -2.95 17.07 -7.69
CA LYS A 337 -1.79 17.56 -8.44
C LYS A 337 -0.53 16.81 -8.07
N TYR A 338 0.34 16.61 -9.06
CA TYR A 338 1.58 15.84 -8.96
C TYR A 338 2.72 16.57 -9.67
N ASP A 339 3.96 16.22 -9.34
CA ASP A 339 5.18 16.67 -9.99
C ASP A 339 5.24 18.20 -10.21
N ASP A 340 5.40 18.66 -11.45
CA ASP A 340 5.52 20.09 -11.80
C ASP A 340 4.28 20.93 -11.43
N ASP A 341 3.11 20.28 -11.27
CA ASP A 341 1.86 20.93 -10.84
C ASP A 341 1.76 21.07 -9.32
N ASP A 342 2.64 20.39 -8.55
CA ASP A 342 2.80 20.52 -7.09
C ASP A 342 4.23 20.92 -6.69
N PRO A 343 4.77 22.05 -7.17
CA PRO A 343 6.20 22.40 -7.07
C PRO A 343 6.70 22.62 -5.63
N LYS A 344 5.81 22.64 -4.65
CA LYS A 344 6.14 22.75 -3.23
C LYS A 344 5.83 21.49 -2.43
N ASP A 345 5.41 20.43 -3.09
CA ASP A 345 4.99 19.15 -2.49
C ASP A 345 3.84 19.31 -1.47
N VAL A 346 3.00 20.31 -1.64
CA VAL A 346 1.87 20.57 -0.71
C VAL A 346 0.85 19.45 -0.79
N PHE A 347 0.45 19.07 -2.01
CA PHE A 347 -0.55 18.01 -2.20
C PHE A 347 0.06 16.63 -1.96
N MET A 348 1.35 16.43 -2.26
CA MET A 348 2.10 15.24 -1.84
C MET A 348 2.08 15.10 -0.32
N ALA A 349 2.24 16.17 0.45
CA ALA A 349 2.17 16.13 1.91
C ALA A 349 0.80 15.65 2.41
N TYR A 350 -0.30 16.09 1.81
CA TYR A 350 -1.64 15.58 2.12
C TYR A 350 -1.74 14.07 1.93
N ARG A 351 -1.24 13.55 0.79
CA ARG A 351 -1.26 12.11 0.47
C ARG A 351 -0.44 11.30 1.46
N VAL A 352 0.77 11.75 1.78
CA VAL A 352 1.65 11.13 2.77
C VAL A 352 0.98 11.07 4.15
N ILE A 353 0.43 12.19 4.63
CA ILE A 353 -0.21 12.28 5.95
C ILE A 353 -1.44 11.36 6.01
N ALA A 354 -2.29 11.38 4.98
CA ALA A 354 -3.49 10.55 4.92
C ALA A 354 -3.19 9.05 4.85
N ASP A 355 -2.16 8.64 4.12
CA ASP A 355 -1.70 7.25 4.11
C ASP A 355 -1.15 6.85 5.47
N HIS A 356 -0.26 7.66 6.02
CA HIS A 356 0.47 7.32 7.24
C HIS A 356 -0.41 7.29 8.49
N ILE A 357 -1.46 8.12 8.57
CA ILE A 357 -2.42 8.01 9.69
C ILE A 357 -3.22 6.71 9.61
N ARG A 358 -3.52 6.19 8.42
CA ARG A 358 -4.15 4.87 8.23
C ARG A 358 -3.23 3.78 8.78
N THR A 359 -1.99 3.75 8.31
CA THR A 359 -0.98 2.75 8.71
C THR A 359 -0.77 2.71 10.21
N LEU A 360 -0.52 3.86 10.82
CA LEU A 360 -0.21 3.97 12.24
C LEU A 360 -1.41 3.65 13.13
N THR A 361 -2.60 4.12 12.75
CA THR A 361 -3.80 3.82 13.53
C THR A 361 -4.11 2.32 13.56
N PHE A 362 -4.03 1.64 12.42
CA PHE A 362 -4.23 0.19 12.38
C PHE A 362 -3.13 -0.58 13.12
N ALA A 363 -1.87 -0.23 12.91
CA ALA A 363 -0.76 -0.91 13.57
C ALA A 363 -0.82 -0.77 15.11
N ILE A 364 -1.14 0.42 15.63
CA ILE A 364 -1.25 0.65 17.06
C ILE A 364 -2.50 -0.04 17.61
N THR A 365 -3.62 -0.01 16.91
CA THR A 365 -4.84 -0.74 17.29
C THR A 365 -4.57 -2.25 17.40
N ASP A 366 -3.76 -2.80 16.49
CA ASP A 366 -3.38 -4.22 16.47
C ASP A 366 -2.16 -4.53 17.38
N GLY A 367 -1.74 -3.58 18.23
CA GLY A 367 -0.82 -3.80 19.35
C GLY A 367 0.66 -3.42 19.10
N ALA A 368 1.04 -2.91 17.91
CA ALA A 368 2.38 -2.38 17.70
C ALA A 368 2.47 -0.92 18.16
N VAL A 369 3.63 -0.52 18.65
CA VAL A 369 3.90 0.88 19.03
C VAL A 369 5.22 1.34 18.43
N PRO A 370 5.36 2.63 18.09
CA PRO A 370 6.64 3.20 17.67
C PRO A 370 7.73 2.94 18.73
N SER A 371 8.89 2.45 18.29
CA SER A 371 10.02 2.14 19.18
C SER A 371 11.35 2.32 18.44
N SER A 372 12.48 1.93 19.06
CA SER A 372 13.82 2.02 18.46
C SER A 372 14.20 0.81 17.61
N GLU A 373 13.41 -0.28 17.62
CA GLU A 373 13.80 -1.55 17.00
C GLU A 373 12.65 -2.20 16.25
N GLY A 374 12.98 -3.04 15.28
CA GLY A 374 12.06 -3.90 14.55
C GLY A 374 10.88 -3.13 13.94
N ARG A 375 9.68 -3.71 14.03
CA ARG A 375 8.46 -3.09 13.48
C ARG A 375 8.12 -1.73 14.10
N GLY A 376 8.46 -1.52 15.37
CA GLY A 376 8.25 -0.24 16.04
C GLY A 376 9.12 0.88 15.46
N TYR A 377 10.33 0.56 15.01
CA TYR A 377 11.19 1.51 14.30
C TYR A 377 10.58 1.93 12.96
N VAL A 378 10.01 0.97 12.21
CA VAL A 378 9.31 1.28 10.95
C VAL A 378 8.12 2.22 11.21
N LEU A 379 7.31 1.94 12.24
CA LEU A 379 6.20 2.84 12.61
C LEU A 379 6.68 4.23 13.02
N ARG A 380 7.79 4.30 13.75
CA ARG A 380 8.41 5.57 14.12
C ARG A 380 8.85 6.37 12.89
N ARG A 381 9.45 5.71 11.88
CA ARG A 381 9.83 6.36 10.61
C ARG A 381 8.61 6.92 9.90
N ILE A 382 7.55 6.14 9.76
CA ILE A 382 6.29 6.54 9.11
C ILE A 382 5.69 7.78 9.83
N LEU A 383 5.63 7.77 11.16
CA LEU A 383 5.13 8.91 11.94
C LEU A 383 5.97 10.16 11.71
N ARG A 384 7.28 10.03 11.83
CA ARG A 384 8.22 11.16 11.68
C ARG A 384 8.17 11.75 10.28
N ARG A 385 8.00 10.90 9.25
CA ARG A 385 7.79 11.36 7.86
C ARG A 385 6.52 12.20 7.76
N ALA A 386 5.39 11.74 8.29
CA ALA A 386 4.13 12.50 8.27
C ALA A 386 4.22 13.83 9.04
N VAL A 387 4.81 13.81 10.24
CA VAL A 387 4.99 15.03 11.06
C VAL A 387 5.88 16.06 10.36
N ARG A 388 6.96 15.60 9.72
CA ARG A 388 7.83 16.48 8.93
C ARG A 388 7.07 17.15 7.79
N TYR A 389 6.37 16.36 6.94
CA TYR A 389 5.61 16.92 5.82
C TYR A 389 4.52 17.86 6.29
N GLY A 390 3.82 17.55 7.38
CA GLY A 390 2.83 18.45 7.98
C GLY A 390 3.45 19.78 8.42
N SER A 391 4.59 19.72 9.12
CA SER A 391 5.27 20.94 9.61
C SER A 391 5.89 21.77 8.48
N GLU A 392 6.60 21.14 7.52
CA GLU A 392 7.36 21.86 6.49
C GLU A 392 6.51 22.32 5.30
N LYS A 393 5.51 21.53 4.92
CA LYS A 393 4.75 21.78 3.68
C LYS A 393 3.37 22.38 3.93
N LEU A 394 2.74 22.04 5.08
CA LEU A 394 1.39 22.50 5.42
C LEU A 394 1.34 23.51 6.54
N ASP A 395 2.47 23.87 7.17
CA ASP A 395 2.55 24.73 8.35
C ASP A 395 1.62 24.24 9.49
N ALA A 396 1.50 22.92 9.62
CA ALA A 396 0.65 22.30 10.61
C ALA A 396 1.21 22.49 12.03
N PRO A 397 0.37 22.81 13.02
CA PRO A 397 0.80 22.97 14.40
C PRO A 397 1.24 21.64 15.02
N VAL A 398 2.18 21.68 15.97
CA VAL A 398 2.56 20.48 16.75
C VAL A 398 1.32 19.87 17.41
N GLY A 399 1.15 18.57 17.30
CA GLY A 399 -0.02 17.86 17.80
C GLY A 399 -1.19 17.80 16.80
N PHE A 400 -0.97 18.10 15.53
CA PHE A 400 -2.01 17.98 14.50
C PHE A 400 -2.34 16.53 14.17
N PHE A 401 -1.33 15.66 14.15
CA PHE A 401 -1.42 14.34 13.52
C PHE A 401 -2.37 13.39 14.27
N HIS A 402 -2.29 13.33 15.59
CA HIS A 402 -3.16 12.46 16.39
C HIS A 402 -4.65 12.85 16.30
N GLN A 403 -4.98 14.08 15.93
CA GLN A 403 -6.36 14.56 15.78
C GLN A 403 -7.08 13.88 14.58
N LEU A 404 -6.32 13.39 13.59
CA LEU A 404 -6.85 12.72 12.40
C LEU A 404 -7.41 11.32 12.71
N VAL A 405 -7.08 10.73 13.87
CA VAL A 405 -7.55 9.39 14.28
C VAL A 405 -9.08 9.31 14.32
N ASP A 406 -9.76 10.35 14.84
CA ASP A 406 -11.21 10.34 14.95
C ASP A 406 -11.90 10.29 13.57
N THR A 407 -11.34 11.02 12.59
CA THR A 407 -11.82 10.96 11.21
C THR A 407 -11.61 9.56 10.61
N LEU A 408 -10.45 8.97 10.82
CA LEU A 408 -10.17 7.61 10.32
C LEU A 408 -11.13 6.57 10.93
N VAL A 409 -11.36 6.65 12.24
CA VAL A 409 -12.33 5.77 12.92
C VAL A 409 -13.75 5.95 12.37
N ALA A 410 -14.15 7.18 12.05
CA ALA A 410 -15.45 7.45 11.43
C ALA A 410 -15.55 6.87 10.01
N VAL A 411 -14.45 6.90 9.24
CA VAL A 411 -14.41 6.42 7.84
C VAL A 411 -14.36 4.89 7.78
N LEU A 412 -13.51 4.25 8.57
CA LEU A 412 -13.22 2.81 8.44
C LEU A 412 -13.76 1.95 9.60
N GLY A 413 -14.25 2.55 10.67
CA GLY A 413 -14.67 1.82 11.87
C GLY A 413 -15.90 0.91 11.70
N ASP A 414 -16.68 1.07 10.63
CA ASP A 414 -17.77 0.13 10.31
C ASP A 414 -17.24 -1.13 9.63
N ALA A 415 -16.23 -1.00 8.79
CA ALA A 415 -15.55 -2.12 8.16
C ALA A 415 -14.61 -2.84 9.15
N PHE A 416 -14.00 -2.10 10.06
CA PHE A 416 -13.03 -2.57 11.05
C PHE A 416 -13.41 -2.11 12.46
N PRO A 417 -14.34 -2.83 13.12
CA PRO A 417 -14.87 -2.44 14.45
C PRO A 417 -13.80 -2.32 15.55
N GLU A 418 -12.66 -2.97 15.38
CA GLU A 418 -11.52 -2.87 16.30
C GLU A 418 -11.01 -1.44 16.46
N LEU A 419 -11.11 -0.59 15.43
CA LEU A 419 -10.73 0.82 15.49
C LEU A 419 -11.52 1.62 16.52
N LYS A 420 -12.76 1.18 16.82
CA LYS A 420 -13.66 1.84 17.79
C LYS A 420 -13.38 1.42 19.24
N LYS A 421 -12.52 0.40 19.49
CA LYS A 421 -12.32 -0.14 20.84
C LYS A 421 -11.59 0.83 21.76
N ASP A 422 -10.47 1.39 21.28
CA ASP A 422 -9.65 2.31 22.10
C ASP A 422 -8.93 3.36 21.24
N PRO A 423 -9.64 4.27 20.57
CA PRO A 423 -9.01 5.34 19.81
C PRO A 423 -8.26 6.34 20.71
N ALA A 424 -8.59 6.41 22.00
CA ALA A 424 -7.89 7.28 22.93
C ALA A 424 -6.43 6.84 23.12
N ARG A 425 -6.20 5.53 23.25
CA ARG A 425 -4.85 4.97 23.35
C ARG A 425 -4.02 5.24 22.08
N VAL A 426 -4.64 5.10 20.90
CA VAL A 426 -3.97 5.41 19.63
C VAL A 426 -3.53 6.88 19.59
N LYS A 427 -4.44 7.79 19.94
CA LYS A 427 -4.14 9.24 19.99
C LYS A 427 -3.03 9.58 20.99
N GLU A 428 -3.03 8.96 22.15
CA GLU A 428 -1.99 9.17 23.19
C GLU A 428 -0.60 8.79 22.63
N VAL A 429 -0.46 7.58 22.07
CA VAL A 429 0.81 7.09 21.51
C VAL A 429 1.32 8.00 20.39
N LEU A 430 0.45 8.39 19.46
CA LEU A 430 0.82 9.28 18.36
C LEU A 430 1.23 10.67 18.86
N LYS A 431 0.50 11.22 19.82
CA LYS A 431 0.78 12.52 20.40
C LYS A 431 2.14 12.57 21.10
N GLU A 432 2.43 11.58 21.93
CA GLU A 432 3.70 11.49 22.66
C GLU A 432 4.91 11.43 21.70
N GLU A 433 4.85 10.59 20.68
CA GLU A 433 5.94 10.46 19.71
C GLU A 433 6.05 11.72 18.81
N GLU A 434 4.92 12.34 18.39
CA GLU A 434 4.90 13.58 17.63
C GLU A 434 5.53 14.72 18.40
N GLU A 435 5.12 14.94 19.67
CA GLU A 435 5.67 16.00 20.53
C GLU A 435 7.16 15.79 20.82
N SER A 436 7.57 14.52 21.02
CA SER A 436 8.97 14.17 21.21
C SER A 436 9.80 14.49 19.98
N PHE A 437 9.34 14.07 18.81
CA PHE A 437 10.05 14.31 17.55
C PHE A 437 10.07 15.80 17.16
N SER A 438 8.99 16.52 17.35
CA SER A 438 8.90 17.96 17.00
C SER A 438 9.93 18.81 17.74
N ARG A 439 10.35 18.38 18.93
CA ARG A 439 11.44 19.05 19.69
C ARG A 439 12.80 18.91 19.02
N THR A 440 13.06 17.76 18.38
CA THR A 440 14.34 17.46 17.74
C THR A 440 14.35 17.83 16.26
N LEU A 441 13.18 17.85 15.60
CA LEU A 441 13.04 18.08 14.17
C LEU A 441 13.67 19.39 13.70
N LYS A 442 13.33 20.52 14.34
CA LYS A 442 13.86 21.84 13.97
C LYS A 442 15.38 21.90 14.08
N ASN A 443 15.93 21.32 15.14
CA ASN A 443 17.37 21.28 15.36
C ASN A 443 18.07 20.38 14.36
N GLY A 444 17.48 19.20 14.07
CA GLY A 444 18.00 18.24 13.09
C GLY A 444 18.04 18.81 11.67
N ILE A 445 16.96 19.48 11.24
CA ILE A 445 16.89 20.15 9.93
C ILE A 445 17.94 21.26 9.83
N ALA A 446 18.07 22.10 10.85
CA ALA A 446 19.06 23.17 10.86
C ALA A 446 20.51 22.63 10.85
N GLU A 447 20.77 21.54 11.58
CA GLU A 447 22.08 20.91 11.61
C GLU A 447 22.43 20.23 10.30
N LEU A 448 21.49 19.49 9.69
CA LEU A 448 21.65 18.91 8.37
C LEU A 448 21.91 20.02 7.33
N GLY A 449 21.13 21.11 7.35
CA GLY A 449 21.34 22.26 6.46
C GLY A 449 22.77 22.78 6.54
N ARG A 450 23.29 23.05 7.75
CA ARG A 450 24.67 23.52 7.95
C ARG A 450 25.75 22.57 7.41
N ARG A 451 25.49 21.26 7.43
CA ARG A 451 26.41 20.25 6.91
C ARG A 451 26.35 20.18 5.39
N CYS A 452 25.13 20.18 4.83
CA CYS A 452 24.89 20.17 3.39
C CYS A 452 25.43 21.44 2.66
N GLU A 453 25.34 22.62 3.27
CA GLU A 453 25.88 23.87 2.70
C GLU A 453 27.38 23.83 2.41
N LYS A 454 28.11 22.96 3.09
CA LYS A 454 29.57 22.78 2.90
C LYS A 454 29.90 21.83 1.72
N LEU A 455 28.91 21.16 1.17
CA LEU A 455 29.09 20.17 0.13
C LEU A 455 28.92 20.77 -1.26
N PRO A 456 29.69 20.33 -2.26
CA PRO A 456 29.47 20.73 -3.65
C PRO A 456 28.15 20.18 -4.18
N LYS A 457 27.58 20.77 -5.21
CA LYS A 457 26.39 20.26 -5.90
C LYS A 457 26.64 18.83 -6.40
N GLY A 458 25.75 17.91 -6.08
CA GLY A 458 25.92 16.48 -6.34
C GLY A 458 26.89 15.76 -5.37
N GLY A 459 27.31 16.44 -4.29
CA GLY A 459 28.22 15.88 -3.31
C GLY A 459 27.57 14.83 -2.41
N THR A 460 28.40 14.17 -1.60
CA THR A 460 27.97 13.12 -0.67
C THR A 460 28.13 13.58 0.77
N LEU A 461 27.09 13.50 1.58
CA LEU A 461 27.16 13.74 3.02
C LEU A 461 27.99 12.61 3.66
N PRO A 462 29.07 12.93 4.43
CA PRO A 462 29.87 11.92 5.10
C PRO A 462 29.04 11.07 6.07
N GLY A 463 29.32 9.77 6.14
CA GLY A 463 28.64 8.84 7.05
C GLY A 463 28.75 9.23 8.52
N GLU A 464 29.89 9.83 8.94
CA GLU A 464 30.07 10.37 10.29
C GLU A 464 29.09 11.52 10.61
N ASP A 465 28.79 12.37 9.62
CA ASP A 465 27.83 13.45 9.77
C ASP A 465 26.39 12.92 9.85
N ALA A 466 26.07 11.90 9.05
CA ALA A 466 24.78 11.21 9.11
C ALA A 466 24.59 10.47 10.45
N PHE A 467 25.64 9.81 10.94
CA PHE A 467 25.64 9.16 12.26
C PHE A 467 25.45 10.18 13.39
N PHE A 468 26.14 11.32 13.37
CA PHE A 468 25.93 12.38 14.34
C PHE A 468 24.49 12.89 14.37
N LEU A 469 23.88 13.08 13.21
CA LEU A 469 22.47 13.49 13.12
C LEU A 469 21.53 12.45 13.76
N TYR A 470 21.79 11.18 13.53
CA TYR A 470 21.03 10.07 14.10
C TYR A 470 21.21 9.97 15.62
N ASP A 471 22.44 9.80 16.08
CA ASP A 471 22.77 9.51 17.48
C ASP A 471 22.58 10.72 18.40
N SER A 472 23.16 11.86 18.01
CA SER A 472 23.23 13.03 18.86
C SER A 472 22.10 14.03 18.67
N ALA A 473 21.58 14.17 17.44
CA ALA A 473 20.47 15.08 17.14
C ALA A 473 19.09 14.39 17.15
N GLY A 474 19.05 13.05 17.26
CA GLY A 474 17.82 12.27 17.21
C GLY A 474 17.08 12.38 15.86
N PHE A 475 17.83 12.70 14.79
CA PHE A 475 17.31 12.88 13.45
C PHE A 475 17.47 11.58 12.65
N PRO A 476 16.40 10.92 12.23
CA PRO A 476 16.46 9.61 11.60
C PRO A 476 17.32 9.59 10.33
N PHE A 477 18.03 8.50 10.12
CA PHE A 477 18.93 8.34 8.98
C PHE A 477 18.18 8.43 7.63
N ASP A 478 17.03 7.78 7.52
CA ASP A 478 16.17 7.82 6.35
C ASP A 478 15.67 9.23 6.01
N LEU A 479 15.37 10.05 7.02
CA LEU A 479 15.06 11.46 6.80
C LEU A 479 16.29 12.25 6.35
N THR A 480 17.47 11.89 6.87
CA THR A 480 18.74 12.47 6.41
C THR A 480 18.96 12.17 4.93
N GLU A 481 18.75 10.91 4.50
CA GLU A 481 18.85 10.51 3.09
C GLU A 481 17.85 11.26 2.23
N LEU A 482 16.57 11.20 2.58
CA LEU A 482 15.51 11.88 1.83
C LEU A 482 15.79 13.38 1.67
N MET A 483 16.20 14.05 2.74
CA MET A 483 16.50 15.49 2.69
C MET A 483 17.80 15.81 1.95
N CYS A 484 18.75 14.89 1.86
CA CYS A 484 19.92 15.02 0.99
C CYS A 484 19.51 14.85 -0.49
N GLU A 485 18.69 13.85 -0.81
CA GLU A 485 18.17 13.65 -2.16
C GLU A 485 17.36 14.85 -2.66
N GLU A 486 16.49 15.42 -1.83
CA GLU A 486 15.75 16.65 -2.13
C GLU A 486 16.67 17.85 -2.45
N ARG A 487 17.91 17.84 -1.95
CA ARG A 487 18.93 18.85 -2.24
C ARG A 487 19.87 18.45 -3.38
N GLY A 488 19.62 17.31 -4.02
CA GLY A 488 20.49 16.75 -5.06
C GLY A 488 21.84 16.26 -4.53
N LEU A 489 21.88 15.81 -3.27
CA LEU A 489 23.03 15.22 -2.59
C LEU A 489 22.79 13.74 -2.34
N THR A 490 23.86 12.99 -2.06
CA THR A 490 23.80 11.60 -1.61
C THR A 490 24.33 11.48 -0.18
N VAL A 491 24.14 10.33 0.47
CA VAL A 491 24.68 10.03 1.81
C VAL A 491 25.61 8.84 1.72
N ASP A 492 26.76 8.92 2.40
CA ASP A 492 27.68 7.79 2.52
C ASP A 492 27.12 6.74 3.49
N ARG A 493 26.78 5.57 2.95
CA ARG A 493 26.25 4.41 3.70
C ARG A 493 27.33 3.51 4.31
N ALA A 494 28.62 3.82 4.14
CA ALA A 494 29.69 2.94 4.63
C ALA A 494 29.69 2.79 6.17
N VAL A 495 29.08 3.71 6.89
CA VAL A 495 28.87 3.64 8.35
C VAL A 495 27.60 2.84 8.70
N ASP A 496 26.72 2.59 7.73
CA ASP A 496 25.39 1.99 7.90
C ASP A 496 25.46 0.49 8.24
N THR A 497 26.44 -0.23 7.70
CA THR A 497 26.55 -1.69 7.85
C THR A 497 26.91 -2.16 9.26
N ALA A 498 27.38 -1.29 10.15
CA ALA A 498 27.76 -1.65 11.52
C ALA A 498 26.76 -1.20 12.60
N VAL A 499 25.88 -0.23 12.30
CA VAL A 499 25.04 0.46 13.30
C VAL A 499 23.55 0.42 12.96
N PHE A 500 23.17 0.22 11.69
CA PHE A 500 21.78 0.27 11.21
C PHE A 500 21.20 -1.09 10.81
N VAL A 501 21.93 -2.21 11.01
CA VAL A 501 21.37 -3.54 10.87
C VAL A 501 20.52 -3.85 12.09
N VAL A 502 19.27 -3.49 12.03
CA VAL A 502 18.22 -4.06 12.88
C VAL A 502 17.07 -4.52 11.97
#